data_502dbd71d450557e3ce482f559e4e8cf
#
_entry.id   502dbd71d450557e3ce482f559e4e8cf
#
_cell.length_a   1.000
_cell.length_b   1.000
_cell.length_c   1.000
_cell.angle_alpha   90.00
_cell.angle_beta   90.00
_cell.angle_gamma   90.00
#
_symmetry.space_group_name_H-M   'P 1'
#
loop_
_entity.id
_entity.type
_entity.pdbx_description
1 polymer ?
#
loop_
_entity_poly.entity_id
_entity_poly.type
_entity_poly.pdbx_seq_one_letter_code
_entity_poly.pdbx_strand_id
1 'polypeptide(L)'
;MAKGKTSVYFCQNCGYESAKWMGQCPGCREWNTFVEEVVDKKSISSSGKLKPVGEKAETVPLSKIKASEEQRTGTGMKELDRVLGGGIVKGSLVLVGGDPGIGKSTLLLQVCRSLSDRKLSVLYVSGEESLQQIKIRAERIGSFTDSLKLLCETNLDTIREVIEQEKPQVVVVDSIQTMYHEAVSSAPGSVSQVREATGIFMQIAKGLGISIFIVGHVTKEGVVAGPRVLEHMVDTVLYFEGDRHESYRILRGVKNRFGSTNEIGVFEMRHEGLVEVENPSEFMLSGKPKDASGSIVACSMEGTRPILLEVQALVCRTSFGNPRRTATGTDYNRVNLLMAVLEKRLGMDLGSCDAYVNIAGGIRMNEPAIDLAIVLAIMSSYFDRPLDEKTICFGEVGLSGEVRGVSMAEQRVQEAKKLGFEACILPQVCRESMAHMDGITLIGVQNVREALDVMNRGQR
;
A
#
# COMPACT_ATOMS: atom_id res chain seq x y z
N MET A 1 -4.17 52.27 4.15
CA MET A 1 -4.77 51.28 3.23
C MET A 1 -4.03 49.95 3.44
N ALA A 2 -4.68 48.98 4.05
CA ALA A 2 -4.09 47.67 4.34
C ALA A 2 -3.87 46.92 3.04
N LYS A 3 -2.62 46.59 2.73
CA LYS A 3 -2.18 45.83 1.54
C LYS A 3 -2.62 44.39 1.65
N GLY A 4 -3.46 44.02 0.72
CA GLY A 4 -4.08 42.81 0.31
C GLY A 4 -3.51 41.45 0.80
N LYS A 5 -3.97 40.98 1.93
CA LYS A 5 -4.03 39.56 2.23
C LYS A 5 -5.19 38.97 1.42
N THR A 6 -4.95 37.94 0.65
CA THR A 6 -5.98 37.21 -0.12
C THR A 6 -6.17 35.86 0.53
N SER A 7 -7.39 35.56 0.93
CA SER A 7 -7.73 34.20 1.40
C SER A 7 -7.87 33.27 0.21
N VAL A 8 -7.26 32.11 0.29
CA VAL A 8 -7.35 31.03 -0.67
C VAL A 8 -7.79 29.77 0.09
N TYR A 9 -8.62 28.98 -0.52
CA TYR A 9 -9.16 27.76 0.07
C TYR A 9 -8.49 26.55 -0.55
N PHE A 10 -7.87 25.71 0.28
CA PHE A 10 -7.22 24.47 -0.15
C PHE A 10 -8.00 23.24 0.32
N CYS A 11 -8.19 22.30 -0.58
CA CYS A 11 -8.70 20.99 -0.20
C CYS A 11 -7.60 20.21 0.57
N GLN A 12 -7.85 19.86 1.81
CA GLN A 12 -6.91 19.11 2.65
C GLN A 12 -6.62 17.71 2.16
N ASN A 13 -7.54 17.12 1.39
CA ASN A 13 -7.39 15.75 0.89
C ASN A 13 -6.53 15.68 -0.39
N CYS A 14 -6.73 16.60 -1.36
CA CYS A 14 -6.02 16.54 -2.65
C CYS A 14 -5.22 17.78 -3.02
N GLY A 15 -5.27 18.84 -2.18
CA GLY A 15 -4.56 20.10 -2.44
C GLY A 15 -5.18 20.98 -3.53
N TYR A 16 -6.41 20.70 -4.00
CA TYR A 16 -7.10 21.54 -4.96
C TYR A 16 -7.29 22.95 -4.39
N GLU A 17 -6.91 23.96 -5.18
CA GLU A 17 -6.95 25.37 -4.80
C GLU A 17 -8.21 26.05 -5.37
N SER A 18 -8.90 26.84 -4.53
CA SER A 18 -10.05 27.63 -4.92
C SER A 18 -10.02 29.02 -4.30
N ALA A 19 -10.49 30.02 -5.03
CA ALA A 19 -10.67 31.37 -4.52
C ALA A 19 -11.88 31.49 -3.57
N LYS A 20 -12.74 30.46 -3.50
CA LYS A 20 -13.95 30.43 -2.68
C LYS A 20 -14.07 29.08 -2.01
N TRP A 21 -14.66 29.07 -0.81
CA TRP A 21 -15.03 27.83 -0.14
C TRP A 21 -16.10 27.08 -0.94
N MET A 22 -15.94 25.78 -1.08
CA MET A 22 -16.90 24.89 -1.74
C MET A 22 -17.20 23.70 -0.84
N GLY A 23 -18.46 23.26 -0.78
CA GLY A 23 -18.88 22.12 0.05
C GLY A 23 -18.29 20.79 -0.44
N GLN A 24 -18.15 20.62 -1.76
CA GLN A 24 -17.54 19.44 -2.39
C GLN A 24 -16.34 19.85 -3.22
N CYS A 25 -15.24 19.15 -3.08
CA CYS A 25 -14.02 19.38 -3.84
C CYS A 25 -14.17 18.89 -5.29
N PRO A 26 -13.95 19.74 -6.33
CA PRO A 26 -14.00 19.29 -7.72
C PRO A 26 -12.89 18.31 -8.10
N GLY A 27 -11.75 18.31 -7.38
CA GLY A 27 -10.62 17.46 -7.65
C GLY A 27 -10.79 16.03 -7.14
N CYS A 28 -11.16 15.85 -5.87
CA CYS A 28 -11.30 14.52 -5.24
C CYS A 28 -12.74 14.13 -4.91
N ARG A 29 -13.72 15.03 -5.11
CA ARG A 29 -15.15 14.85 -4.84
C ARG A 29 -15.53 14.61 -3.37
N GLU A 30 -14.59 14.82 -2.44
CA GLU A 30 -14.84 14.73 -1.01
C GLU A 30 -15.56 15.98 -0.51
N TRP A 31 -16.39 15.81 0.54
CA TRP A 31 -17.17 16.88 1.12
C TRP A 31 -16.45 17.51 2.32
N ASN A 32 -16.66 18.83 2.51
CA ASN A 32 -16.19 19.60 3.67
C ASN A 32 -14.66 19.53 3.89
N THR A 33 -13.88 19.48 2.80
CA THR A 33 -12.41 19.34 2.85
C THR A 33 -11.67 20.67 2.64
N PHE A 34 -12.36 21.79 2.42
CA PHE A 34 -11.72 23.08 2.18
C PHE A 34 -11.40 23.82 3.48
N VAL A 35 -10.14 24.25 3.60
CA VAL A 35 -9.64 25.11 4.68
C VAL A 35 -9.16 26.42 4.10
N GLU A 36 -9.45 27.51 4.80
CA GLU A 36 -8.99 28.84 4.43
C GLU A 36 -7.54 29.05 4.85
N GLU A 37 -6.70 29.43 3.91
CA GLU A 37 -5.33 29.88 4.18
C GLU A 37 -5.14 31.32 3.69
N VAL A 38 -4.52 32.15 4.51
CA VAL A 38 -4.21 33.54 4.16
C VAL A 38 -2.88 33.57 3.43
N VAL A 39 -2.89 33.90 2.14
CA VAL A 39 -1.69 33.96 1.31
C VAL A 39 -1.34 35.41 1.01
N ASP A 40 -0.10 35.82 1.31
CA ASP A 40 0.39 37.14 0.96
C ASP A 40 0.81 37.19 -0.51
N LYS A 41 0.18 38.05 -1.32
CA LYS A 41 0.49 38.19 -2.76
C LYS A 41 1.97 38.49 -3.08
N LYS A 42 2.73 38.98 -2.09
CA LYS A 42 4.17 39.23 -2.26
C LYS A 42 4.99 37.96 -2.24
N SER A 43 4.55 36.89 -1.60
CA SER A 43 5.26 35.62 -1.55
C SER A 43 5.19 34.87 -2.89
N ILE A 44 4.11 35.05 -3.66
CA ILE A 44 3.96 34.42 -4.99
C ILE A 44 4.88 35.07 -6.04
N SER A 45 5.21 36.36 -5.88
CA SER A 45 6.10 37.08 -6.81
C SER A 45 7.58 37.10 -6.38
N SER A 46 7.86 36.71 -5.14
CA SER A 46 9.18 36.60 -4.54
C SER A 46 9.49 35.16 -4.06
N SER A 47 8.92 34.13 -4.67
CA SER A 47 9.58 32.83 -4.69
C SER A 47 10.98 33.14 -5.25
N GLY A 48 11.87 33.51 -4.32
CA GLY A 48 13.22 33.90 -4.65
C GLY A 48 13.71 32.85 -5.60
N LYS A 49 14.19 33.24 -6.75
CA LYS A 49 14.86 32.34 -7.68
C LYS A 49 15.85 31.57 -6.82
N LEU A 50 15.40 30.43 -6.29
CA LEU A 50 16.29 29.46 -5.69
C LEU A 50 17.36 29.28 -6.74
N LYS A 51 18.60 29.71 -6.45
CA LYS A 51 19.70 29.50 -7.36
C LYS A 51 19.61 28.02 -7.74
N PRO A 52 19.63 27.70 -9.06
CA PRO A 52 19.55 26.30 -9.45
C PRO A 52 20.67 25.57 -8.72
N VAL A 53 20.31 24.63 -7.89
CA VAL A 53 21.24 23.70 -7.26
C VAL A 53 21.66 22.75 -8.39
N GLY A 54 22.81 22.98 -8.98
CA GLY A 54 23.31 22.19 -10.10
C GLY A 54 23.86 23.01 -11.28
N GLU A 55 24.39 22.33 -12.25
CA GLU A 55 24.96 22.87 -13.47
C GLU A 55 23.93 23.66 -14.32
N LYS A 56 24.41 24.58 -15.15
CA LYS A 56 23.58 25.36 -16.09
C LYS A 56 22.69 24.40 -16.90
N ALA A 57 21.41 24.76 -17.03
CA ALA A 57 20.47 23.98 -17.81
C ALA A 57 20.95 23.89 -19.28
N GLU A 58 21.39 22.71 -19.70
CA GLU A 58 21.79 22.42 -21.08
C GLU A 58 20.77 21.44 -21.70
N THR A 59 20.45 21.69 -22.97
CA THR A 59 19.62 20.71 -23.71
C THR A 59 20.52 19.60 -24.25
N VAL A 60 20.21 18.35 -23.88
CA VAL A 60 20.97 17.19 -24.34
C VAL A 60 20.06 16.32 -25.24
N PRO A 61 20.48 15.98 -26.47
CA PRO A 61 19.74 15.04 -27.31
C PRO A 61 19.59 13.68 -26.63
N LEU A 62 18.40 13.07 -26.70
CA LEU A 62 18.12 11.77 -26.09
C LEU A 62 19.13 10.68 -26.48
N SER A 63 19.61 10.72 -27.74
CA SER A 63 20.62 9.79 -28.27
C SER A 63 21.99 9.89 -27.60
N LYS A 64 22.29 11.02 -26.95
CA LYS A 64 23.54 11.22 -26.21
C LYS A 64 23.48 10.86 -24.75
N ILE A 65 22.24 10.61 -24.25
CA ILE A 65 22.01 10.14 -22.89
C ILE A 65 22.32 8.65 -22.90
N LYS A 66 23.41 8.26 -22.28
CA LYS A 66 23.65 6.84 -22.01
C LYS A 66 22.60 6.41 -20.99
N ALA A 67 21.76 5.46 -21.36
CA ALA A 67 20.99 4.70 -20.38
C ALA A 67 22.00 3.89 -19.54
N SER A 68 22.60 4.54 -18.54
CA SER A 68 23.26 3.76 -17.49
C SER A 68 22.16 2.96 -16.83
N GLU A 69 22.40 1.65 -16.62
CA GLU A 69 21.57 0.89 -15.70
C GLU A 69 21.35 1.74 -14.45
N GLU A 70 20.10 2.04 -14.14
CA GLU A 70 19.77 2.85 -12.95
C GLU A 70 20.47 2.21 -11.76
N GLN A 71 21.51 2.87 -11.23
CA GLN A 71 22.23 2.37 -10.07
C GLN A 71 21.25 2.38 -8.90
N ARG A 72 20.75 1.21 -8.57
CA ARG A 72 19.86 1.01 -7.43
C ARG A 72 20.69 0.63 -6.21
N THR A 73 20.42 1.29 -5.12
CA THR A 73 21.00 0.95 -3.82
C THR A 73 19.98 0.15 -3.03
N GLY A 74 20.26 -1.11 -2.75
CA GLY A 74 19.37 -1.92 -1.90
C GLY A 74 19.21 -1.29 -0.51
N THR A 75 18.03 -1.38 0.07
CA THR A 75 17.75 -0.86 1.42
C THR A 75 18.30 -1.78 2.52
N GLY A 76 18.60 -3.04 2.16
CA GLY A 76 18.91 -4.11 3.10
C GLY A 76 17.68 -4.86 3.59
N MET A 77 16.51 -4.52 3.07
CA MET A 77 15.24 -5.19 3.30
C MET A 77 14.66 -5.61 1.95
N LYS A 78 14.55 -6.90 1.70
CA LYS A 78 14.09 -7.47 0.41
C LYS A 78 12.64 -7.07 0.10
N GLU A 79 11.80 -7.04 1.12
CA GLU A 79 10.39 -6.67 0.97
C GLU A 79 10.23 -5.18 0.62
N LEU A 80 11.07 -4.30 1.18
CA LEU A 80 11.09 -2.89 0.79
C LEU A 80 11.68 -2.70 -0.60
N ASP A 81 12.79 -3.38 -0.91
CA ASP A 81 13.43 -3.32 -2.23
C ASP A 81 12.47 -3.78 -3.33
N ARG A 82 11.64 -4.80 -3.07
CA ARG A 82 10.57 -5.25 -3.98
C ARG A 82 9.61 -4.11 -4.30
N VAL A 83 9.08 -3.45 -3.29
CA VAL A 83 8.09 -2.36 -3.48
C VAL A 83 8.72 -1.15 -4.16
N LEU A 84 10.01 -0.90 -3.92
CA LEU A 84 10.77 0.14 -4.62
C LEU A 84 11.13 -0.23 -6.08
N GLY A 85 10.89 -1.49 -6.47
CA GLY A 85 11.24 -1.99 -7.81
C GLY A 85 12.71 -2.39 -7.94
N GLY A 86 13.36 -2.84 -6.85
CA GLY A 86 14.74 -3.32 -6.79
C GLY A 86 15.69 -2.44 -6.00
N GLY A 87 15.19 -1.47 -5.24
CA GLY A 87 15.97 -0.61 -4.35
C GLY A 87 15.84 0.89 -4.62
N ILE A 88 16.60 1.68 -3.90
CA ILE A 88 16.59 3.14 -3.93
C ILE A 88 17.23 3.63 -5.23
N VAL A 89 16.54 4.46 -6.00
CA VAL A 89 17.07 5.12 -7.19
C VAL A 89 17.72 6.44 -6.79
N LYS A 90 18.93 6.70 -7.28
CA LYS A 90 19.68 7.92 -6.98
C LYS A 90 18.90 9.18 -7.40
N GLY A 91 18.78 10.15 -6.50
CA GLY A 91 18.04 11.38 -6.74
C GLY A 91 16.51 11.20 -6.74
N SER A 92 16.00 10.10 -6.20
CA SER A 92 14.56 9.87 -6.05
C SER A 92 14.00 10.51 -4.79
N LEU A 93 12.74 10.93 -4.87
CA LEU A 93 11.94 11.41 -3.75
C LEU A 93 10.82 10.39 -3.45
N VAL A 94 10.89 9.75 -2.28
CA VAL A 94 10.00 8.67 -1.86
C VAL A 94 9.13 9.14 -0.69
N LEU A 95 7.82 9.07 -0.82
CA LEU A 95 6.87 9.31 0.25
C LEU A 95 6.47 8.01 0.93
N VAL A 96 6.59 7.96 2.25
CA VAL A 96 6.11 6.86 3.08
C VAL A 96 4.94 7.35 3.93
N GLY A 97 3.74 7.01 3.52
CA GLY A 97 2.47 7.38 4.16
C GLY A 97 1.92 6.27 5.05
N GLY A 98 0.94 6.60 5.88
CA GLY A 98 0.22 5.64 6.73
C GLY A 98 -0.17 6.22 8.08
N ASP A 99 -0.99 5.49 8.84
CA ASP A 99 -1.50 5.90 10.14
C ASP A 99 -0.37 6.17 11.15
N PRO A 100 -0.55 7.09 12.11
CA PRO A 100 0.40 7.28 13.22
C PRO A 100 0.59 5.97 14.01
N GLY A 101 1.85 5.65 14.32
CA GLY A 101 2.19 4.43 15.07
C GLY A 101 2.21 3.13 14.27
N ILE A 102 1.99 3.16 12.94
CA ILE A 102 1.99 1.96 12.08
C ILE A 102 3.40 1.35 11.88
N GLY A 103 4.49 2.12 12.09
CA GLY A 103 5.86 1.65 11.95
C GLY A 103 6.73 2.39 10.93
N LYS A 104 6.27 3.51 10.32
CA LYS A 104 7.01 4.25 9.29
C LYS A 104 8.42 4.66 9.73
N SER A 105 8.51 5.35 10.85
CA SER A 105 9.79 5.83 11.41
C SER A 105 10.70 4.67 11.82
N THR A 106 10.13 3.54 12.28
CA THR A 106 10.89 2.33 12.62
C THR A 106 11.49 1.71 11.36
N LEU A 107 10.71 1.55 10.29
CA LEU A 107 11.20 1.05 9.00
C LEU A 107 12.36 1.88 8.50
N LEU A 108 12.17 3.21 8.44
CA LEU A 108 13.19 4.11 7.89
C LEU A 108 14.45 4.15 8.75
N LEU A 109 14.34 4.04 10.08
CA LEU A 109 15.50 3.94 10.95
C LEU A 109 16.27 2.63 10.75
N GLN A 110 15.57 1.50 10.49
CA GLN A 110 16.20 0.22 10.12
C GLN A 110 16.90 0.31 8.76
N VAL A 111 16.30 0.99 7.79
CA VAL A 111 16.94 1.29 6.49
C VAL A 111 18.21 2.13 6.70
N CYS A 112 18.14 3.20 7.50
CA CYS A 112 19.29 4.02 7.82
C CYS A 112 20.43 3.20 8.44
N ARG A 113 20.12 2.27 9.34
CA ARG A 113 21.09 1.33 9.91
C ARG A 113 21.75 0.50 8.83
N SER A 114 20.96 -0.19 8.01
CA SER A 114 21.48 -1.04 6.94
C SER A 114 22.34 -0.29 5.93
N LEU A 115 21.98 0.95 5.59
CA LEU A 115 22.78 1.80 4.69
C LEU A 115 24.08 2.25 5.36
N SER A 116 24.03 2.66 6.63
CA SER A 116 25.21 3.10 7.38
C SER A 116 26.21 1.99 7.64
N ASP A 117 25.75 0.74 7.85
CA ASP A 117 26.62 -0.44 7.98
C ASP A 117 27.42 -0.71 6.69
N ARG A 118 26.86 -0.32 5.54
CA ARG A 118 27.53 -0.35 4.23
C ARG A 118 28.34 0.91 3.92
N LYS A 119 28.60 1.76 4.93
CA LYS A 119 29.38 2.99 4.86
C LYS A 119 28.78 4.08 3.93
N LEU A 120 27.46 4.00 3.67
CA LEU A 120 26.76 5.08 2.98
C LEU A 120 26.50 6.21 3.97
N SER A 121 26.71 7.45 3.55
CA SER A 121 26.42 8.63 4.38
C SER A 121 24.91 8.88 4.39
N VAL A 122 24.31 8.83 5.56
CA VAL A 122 22.88 8.99 5.79
C VAL A 122 22.62 10.13 6.76
N LEU A 123 21.67 10.99 6.45
CA LEU A 123 21.17 12.05 7.34
C LEU A 123 19.71 11.77 7.68
N TYR A 124 19.40 11.65 8.97
CA TYR A 124 18.03 11.55 9.46
C TYR A 124 17.62 12.88 10.09
N VAL A 125 16.64 13.55 9.49
CA VAL A 125 16.08 14.83 9.95
C VAL A 125 14.78 14.54 10.67
N SER A 126 14.70 14.91 11.96
CA SER A 126 13.52 14.75 12.78
C SER A 126 12.94 16.12 13.15
N GLY A 127 11.65 16.29 12.87
CA GLY A 127 10.89 17.45 13.34
C GLY A 127 9.92 17.14 14.48
N GLU A 128 9.79 15.87 14.88
CA GLU A 128 8.84 15.45 15.92
C GLU A 128 9.54 14.93 17.18
N GLU A 129 10.67 14.24 17.02
CA GLU A 129 11.36 13.59 18.13
C GLU A 129 12.71 14.24 18.43
N SER A 130 13.06 14.26 19.71
CA SER A 130 14.38 14.67 20.18
C SER A 130 15.44 13.61 19.88
N LEU A 131 16.72 14.00 19.86
CA LEU A 131 17.85 13.08 19.69
C LEU A 131 17.82 11.91 20.69
N GLN A 132 17.41 12.15 21.94
CA GLN A 132 17.30 11.12 22.97
C GLN A 132 16.19 10.12 22.67
N GLN A 133 15.02 10.57 22.19
CA GLN A 133 13.91 9.68 21.83
C GLN A 133 14.28 8.79 20.65
N ILE A 134 14.93 9.37 19.62
CA ILE A 134 15.45 8.58 18.49
C ILE A 134 16.50 7.58 18.97
N LYS A 135 17.39 7.97 19.88
CA LYS A 135 18.42 7.08 20.44
C LYS A 135 17.82 5.88 21.16
N ILE A 136 16.80 6.08 22.01
CA ILE A 136 16.08 4.99 22.71
C ILE A 136 15.43 4.03 21.72
N ARG A 137 14.85 4.55 20.63
CA ARG A 137 14.30 3.71 19.56
C ARG A 137 15.39 2.95 18.81
N ALA A 138 16.49 3.61 18.50
CA ALA A 138 17.63 3.02 17.81
C ALA A 138 18.26 1.85 18.60
N GLU A 139 18.36 1.96 19.92
CA GLU A 139 18.89 0.91 20.80
C GLU A 139 18.11 -0.40 20.74
N ARG A 140 16.80 -0.35 20.48
CA ARG A 140 15.97 -1.55 20.28
C ARG A 140 16.24 -2.21 18.93
N ILE A 141 16.59 -1.42 17.92
CA ILE A 141 16.88 -1.91 16.56
C ILE A 141 18.29 -2.52 16.52
N GLY A 142 19.24 -1.98 17.25
CA GLY A 142 20.61 -2.47 17.37
C GLY A 142 21.67 -1.38 17.31
N SER A 143 22.92 -1.74 16.96
CA SER A 143 24.02 -0.80 16.82
C SER A 143 23.95 -0.01 15.52
N PHE A 144 24.47 1.21 15.53
CA PHE A 144 24.59 2.10 14.38
C PHE A 144 26.01 2.60 14.24
N THR A 145 26.43 2.89 13.02
CA THR A 145 27.73 3.46 12.72
C THR A 145 27.69 4.99 12.63
N ASP A 146 28.85 5.64 12.69
CA ASP A 146 28.98 7.10 12.57
C ASP A 146 28.60 7.65 11.17
N SER A 147 28.34 6.76 10.19
CA SER A 147 27.84 7.14 8.89
C SER A 147 26.37 7.61 8.91
N LEU A 148 25.62 7.32 9.99
CA LEU A 148 24.31 7.90 10.25
C LEU A 148 24.45 9.13 11.12
N LYS A 149 24.04 10.29 10.60
CA LYS A 149 23.95 11.55 11.33
C LYS A 149 22.49 11.90 11.59
N LEU A 150 22.21 12.50 12.76
CA LEU A 150 20.89 12.93 13.17
C LEU A 150 20.85 14.46 13.23
N LEU A 151 19.75 15.04 12.76
CA LEU A 151 19.47 16.49 12.85
C LEU A 151 18.04 16.67 13.38
N CYS A 152 17.89 17.39 14.50
CA CYS A 152 16.58 17.81 15.00
C CYS A 152 16.36 19.26 14.60
N GLU A 153 15.68 19.47 13.47
CA GLU A 153 15.39 20.77 12.88
C GLU A 153 14.12 20.73 12.05
N THR A 154 13.42 21.85 11.96
CA THR A 154 12.19 22.01 11.20
C THR A 154 12.25 23.14 10.17
N ASN A 155 13.23 24.06 10.29
CA ASN A 155 13.45 25.12 9.33
C ASN A 155 14.13 24.57 8.07
N LEU A 156 13.48 24.73 6.91
CA LEU A 156 13.95 24.20 5.64
C LEU A 156 15.24 24.81 5.13
N ASP A 157 15.50 26.09 5.40
CA ASP A 157 16.75 26.74 4.99
C ASP A 157 17.93 26.15 5.74
N THR A 158 17.81 25.98 7.06
CA THR A 158 18.84 25.32 7.90
C THR A 158 19.08 23.87 7.46
N ILE A 159 18.01 23.11 7.23
CA ILE A 159 18.10 21.71 6.75
C ILE A 159 18.84 21.67 5.40
N ARG A 160 18.52 22.55 4.49
CA ARG A 160 19.18 22.65 3.18
C ARG A 160 20.67 22.95 3.30
N GLU A 161 21.05 23.93 4.14
CA GLU A 161 22.46 24.26 4.39
C GLU A 161 23.25 23.04 4.91
N VAL A 162 22.68 22.29 5.87
CA VAL A 162 23.30 21.07 6.39
C VAL A 162 23.44 19.99 5.30
N ILE A 163 22.42 19.79 4.47
CA ILE A 163 22.48 18.82 3.36
C ILE A 163 23.57 19.22 2.34
N GLU A 164 23.67 20.51 2.00
CA GLU A 164 24.69 21.02 1.05
C GLU A 164 26.13 20.89 1.61
N GLN A 165 26.30 21.02 2.94
CA GLN A 165 27.59 20.83 3.62
C GLN A 165 27.98 19.35 3.74
N GLU A 166 27.08 18.53 4.27
CA GLU A 166 27.35 17.12 4.58
C GLU A 166 27.30 16.20 3.36
N LYS A 167 26.57 16.59 2.30
CA LYS A 167 26.38 15.86 1.04
C LYS A 167 26.04 14.38 1.28
N PRO A 168 25.02 14.06 2.07
CA PRO A 168 24.64 12.69 2.32
C PRO A 168 24.16 12.02 1.04
N GLN A 169 24.28 10.69 0.95
CA GLN A 169 23.74 9.92 -0.17
C GLN A 169 22.23 9.68 -0.02
N VAL A 170 21.77 9.55 1.22
CA VAL A 170 20.37 9.36 1.55
C VAL A 170 19.96 10.30 2.69
N VAL A 171 18.79 10.92 2.55
CA VAL A 171 18.16 11.75 3.60
C VAL A 171 16.81 11.15 3.97
N VAL A 172 16.50 11.11 5.25
CA VAL A 172 15.16 10.79 5.77
C VAL A 172 14.61 12.02 6.47
N VAL A 173 13.35 12.39 6.17
CA VAL A 173 12.63 13.52 6.78
C VAL A 173 11.43 12.98 7.53
N ASP A 174 11.41 13.09 8.85
CA ASP A 174 10.37 12.55 9.74
C ASP A 174 9.86 13.63 10.71
N SER A 175 8.72 14.28 10.42
CA SER A 175 7.83 14.16 9.27
C SER A 175 7.75 15.45 8.45
N ILE A 176 7.23 15.36 7.22
CA ILE A 176 7.06 16.53 6.35
C ILE A 176 6.12 17.57 6.93
N GLN A 177 5.16 17.16 7.77
CA GLN A 177 4.17 18.03 8.36
C GLN A 177 4.74 19.03 9.37
N THR A 178 5.89 18.73 9.95
CA THR A 178 6.56 19.63 10.92
C THR A 178 7.50 20.62 10.26
N MET A 179 7.85 20.39 8.99
CA MET A 179 8.76 21.26 8.24
C MET A 179 8.09 22.58 7.87
N TYR A 180 8.86 23.66 7.93
CA TYR A 180 8.36 24.98 7.54
C TYR A 180 9.43 25.80 6.81
N HIS A 181 8.94 26.68 5.93
CA HIS A 181 9.73 27.68 5.24
C HIS A 181 9.20 29.07 5.62
N GLU A 182 10.08 29.97 6.05
CA GLU A 182 9.69 31.29 6.58
C GLU A 182 8.99 32.20 5.53
N ALA A 183 9.27 31.98 4.26
CA ALA A 183 8.62 32.75 3.17
C ALA A 183 7.13 32.40 3.01
N VAL A 184 6.66 31.28 3.59
CA VAL A 184 5.25 30.84 3.55
C VAL A 184 4.58 31.21 4.85
N SER A 185 3.57 32.09 4.79
CA SER A 185 2.92 32.65 6.00
C SER A 185 1.98 31.68 6.73
N SER A 186 1.67 30.54 6.14
CA SER A 186 0.78 29.53 6.73
C SER A 186 1.50 28.73 7.82
N ALA A 187 0.74 28.18 8.76
CA ALA A 187 1.29 27.36 9.85
C ALA A 187 1.95 26.06 9.33
N PRO A 188 2.96 25.51 10.05
CA PRO A 188 3.48 24.17 9.77
C PRO A 188 2.36 23.13 9.67
N GLY A 189 2.49 22.17 8.75
CA GLY A 189 1.45 21.17 8.47
C GLY A 189 0.32 21.64 7.56
N SER A 190 0.23 22.92 7.22
CA SER A 190 -0.71 23.40 6.20
C SER A 190 -0.37 22.87 4.81
N VAL A 191 -1.35 22.85 3.89
CA VAL A 191 -1.15 22.39 2.50
C VAL A 191 -0.05 23.18 1.82
N SER A 192 -0.02 24.50 2.00
CA SER A 192 0.99 25.38 1.41
C SER A 192 2.40 25.06 1.90
N GLN A 193 2.61 24.90 3.22
CA GLN A 193 3.90 24.57 3.81
C GLN A 193 4.39 23.19 3.34
N VAL A 194 3.52 22.18 3.38
CA VAL A 194 3.86 20.80 3.00
C VAL A 194 4.23 20.71 1.51
N ARG A 195 3.54 21.46 0.65
CA ARG A 195 3.86 21.52 -0.79
C ARG A 195 5.18 22.23 -1.04
N GLU A 196 5.43 23.37 -0.37
CA GLU A 196 6.69 24.11 -0.49
C GLU A 196 7.86 23.26 -0.01
N ALA A 197 7.75 22.64 1.17
CA ALA A 197 8.76 21.74 1.70
C ALA A 197 9.10 20.59 0.73
N THR A 198 8.05 19.96 0.16
CA THR A 198 8.24 18.88 -0.82
C THR A 198 8.90 19.38 -2.10
N GLY A 199 8.57 20.60 -2.55
CA GLY A 199 9.20 21.25 -3.70
C GLY A 199 10.71 21.48 -3.49
N ILE A 200 11.09 21.95 -2.30
CA ILE A 200 12.50 22.15 -1.91
C ILE A 200 13.23 20.81 -1.86
N PHE A 201 12.69 19.79 -1.23
CA PHE A 201 13.32 18.47 -1.19
C PHE A 201 13.44 17.82 -2.57
N MET A 202 12.47 18.06 -3.48
CA MET A 202 12.57 17.58 -4.85
C MET A 202 13.73 18.29 -5.61
N GLN A 203 13.90 19.57 -5.42
CA GLN A 203 15.02 20.32 -6.02
C GLN A 203 16.37 19.80 -5.48
N ILE A 204 16.49 19.56 -4.19
CA ILE A 204 17.67 18.97 -3.56
C ILE A 204 17.95 17.58 -4.13
N ALA A 205 16.92 16.72 -4.17
CA ALA A 205 17.05 15.35 -4.68
C ALA A 205 17.57 15.32 -6.12
N LYS A 206 16.92 16.10 -7.02
CA LYS A 206 17.28 16.13 -8.44
C LYS A 206 18.57 16.87 -8.71
N GLY A 207 18.82 17.99 -7.99
CA GLY A 207 19.99 18.85 -8.22
C GLY A 207 21.28 18.26 -7.67
N LEU A 208 21.25 17.61 -6.52
CA LEU A 208 22.43 17.01 -5.88
C LEU A 208 22.53 15.49 -6.08
N GLY A 209 21.52 14.85 -6.67
CA GLY A 209 21.49 13.40 -6.84
C GLY A 209 21.37 12.65 -5.51
N ILE A 210 20.72 13.25 -4.49
CA ILE A 210 20.50 12.68 -3.17
C ILE A 210 19.14 12.00 -3.14
N SER A 211 19.06 10.77 -2.64
CA SER A 211 17.79 10.09 -2.47
C SER A 211 17.13 10.51 -1.16
N ILE A 212 15.86 10.92 -1.20
CA ILE A 212 15.16 11.47 -0.04
C ILE A 212 13.91 10.65 0.26
N PHE A 213 13.77 10.19 1.50
CA PHE A 213 12.55 9.61 2.04
C PHE A 213 11.82 10.66 2.88
N ILE A 214 10.54 10.83 2.62
CA ILE A 214 9.66 11.73 3.37
C ILE A 214 8.60 10.90 4.09
N VAL A 215 8.49 11.05 5.41
CA VAL A 215 7.39 10.49 6.19
C VAL A 215 6.19 11.43 6.14
N GLY A 216 5.02 10.88 5.83
CA GLY A 216 3.75 11.58 5.85
C GLY A 216 2.73 10.85 6.75
N HIS A 217 2.05 11.58 7.65
CA HIS A 217 0.98 11.04 8.47
C HIS A 217 -0.37 11.24 7.82
N VAL A 218 -1.20 10.18 7.78
CA VAL A 218 -2.61 10.30 7.39
C VAL A 218 -3.40 10.82 8.57
N THR A 219 -4.13 11.92 8.38
CA THR A 219 -4.95 12.50 9.44
C THR A 219 -6.42 12.20 9.18
N LYS A 220 -7.10 11.60 10.16
CA LYS A 220 -8.55 11.35 10.12
C LYS A 220 -9.38 12.62 10.33
N GLU A 221 -8.79 13.67 10.88
CA GLU A 221 -9.50 14.86 11.35
C GLU A 221 -9.31 16.12 10.48
N GLY A 222 -8.64 16.03 9.35
CA GLY A 222 -8.62 17.09 8.33
C GLY A 222 -7.89 18.40 8.71
N VAL A 223 -7.18 18.47 9.83
CA VAL A 223 -6.49 19.70 10.30
C VAL A 223 -5.10 19.85 9.65
N VAL A 224 -4.46 18.77 9.26
CA VAL A 224 -3.11 18.75 8.67
C VAL A 224 -3.16 18.17 7.26
N ALA A 225 -2.37 18.71 6.34
CA ALA A 225 -2.28 18.21 4.96
C ALA A 225 -1.87 16.74 4.93
N GLY A 226 -2.74 15.90 4.35
CA GLY A 226 -2.47 14.47 4.21
C GLY A 226 -1.47 14.17 3.09
N PRO A 227 -0.91 12.94 3.06
CA PRO A 227 0.08 12.53 2.05
C PRO A 227 -0.44 12.59 0.62
N ARG A 228 -1.74 12.50 0.37
CA ARG A 228 -2.35 12.61 -0.97
C ARG A 228 -2.03 13.91 -1.70
N VAL A 229 -1.83 15.00 -0.95
CA VAL A 229 -1.41 16.29 -1.52
C VAL A 229 -0.08 16.18 -2.23
N LEU A 230 0.80 15.29 -1.78
CA LEU A 230 2.18 15.10 -2.24
C LEU A 230 2.34 14.05 -3.33
N GLU A 231 1.35 13.16 -3.51
CA GLU A 231 1.45 12.01 -4.43
C GLU A 231 1.86 12.41 -5.85
N HIS A 232 1.41 13.57 -6.32
CA HIS A 232 1.74 14.05 -7.66
C HIS A 232 3.16 14.61 -7.76
N MET A 233 3.72 15.08 -6.66
CA MET A 233 5.03 15.74 -6.61
C MET A 233 6.20 14.76 -6.47
N VAL A 234 6.00 13.62 -5.81
CA VAL A 234 7.05 12.63 -5.53
C VAL A 234 7.18 11.58 -6.64
N ASP A 235 8.30 10.87 -6.68
CA ASP A 235 8.56 9.82 -7.66
C ASP A 235 7.92 8.49 -7.27
N THR A 236 7.95 8.17 -5.98
CA THR A 236 7.41 6.93 -5.42
C THR A 236 6.55 7.23 -4.20
N VAL A 237 5.41 6.55 -4.09
CA VAL A 237 4.50 6.63 -2.95
C VAL A 237 4.30 5.24 -2.40
N LEU A 238 4.63 5.08 -1.13
CA LEU A 238 4.45 3.86 -0.36
C LEU A 238 3.45 4.12 0.76
N TYR A 239 2.47 3.24 0.93
CA TYR A 239 1.53 3.31 2.06
C TYR A 239 1.68 2.10 2.97
N PHE A 240 1.79 2.36 4.26
CA PHE A 240 1.61 1.34 5.29
C PHE A 240 0.13 1.12 5.55
N GLU A 241 -0.28 -0.14 5.45
CA GLU A 241 -1.63 -0.64 5.74
C GLU A 241 -1.54 -1.68 6.88
N GLY A 242 -2.59 -1.82 7.67
CA GLY A 242 -2.72 -2.80 8.75
C GLY A 242 -3.43 -2.23 9.98
N ASP A 243 -3.97 -3.10 10.80
CA ASP A 243 -4.57 -2.73 12.08
C ASP A 243 -3.49 -2.68 13.18
N ARG A 244 -3.65 -1.77 14.15
CA ARG A 244 -2.75 -1.64 15.30
C ARG A 244 -2.75 -2.89 16.21
N HIS A 245 -3.83 -3.65 16.16
CA HIS A 245 -4.00 -4.87 16.95
C HIS A 245 -3.42 -6.11 16.27
N GLU A 246 -3.06 -6.01 14.99
CA GLU A 246 -2.43 -7.10 14.24
C GLU A 246 -0.91 -6.95 14.28
N SER A 247 -0.21 -8.10 14.28
CA SER A 247 1.26 -8.11 14.27
C SER A 247 1.84 -7.70 12.91
N TYR A 248 1.04 -7.81 11.84
CA TYR A 248 1.53 -7.62 10.48
C TYR A 248 1.24 -6.24 9.92
N ARG A 249 2.13 -5.83 9.03
CA ARG A 249 2.07 -4.56 8.32
C ARG A 249 2.34 -4.81 6.85
N ILE A 250 1.51 -4.26 6.00
CA ILE A 250 1.67 -4.29 4.55
C ILE A 250 2.17 -2.93 4.09
N LEU A 251 3.24 -2.93 3.33
CA LEU A 251 3.74 -1.76 2.64
C LEU A 251 3.36 -1.86 1.18
N ARG A 252 2.47 -1.01 0.71
CA ARG A 252 1.96 -1.01 -0.67
C ARG A 252 2.58 0.11 -1.50
N GLY A 253 3.07 -0.21 -2.70
CA GLY A 253 3.49 0.76 -3.69
C GLY A 253 2.29 1.28 -4.49
N VAL A 254 1.86 2.52 -4.21
CA VAL A 254 0.73 3.15 -4.90
C VAL A 254 1.16 3.89 -6.17
N LYS A 255 2.37 4.45 -6.14
CA LYS A 255 3.01 5.11 -7.28
C LYS A 255 4.48 4.75 -7.32
N ASN A 256 4.99 4.38 -8.48
CA ASN A 256 6.42 4.15 -8.67
C ASN A 256 6.81 4.50 -10.12
N ARG A 257 7.63 5.54 -10.31
CA ARG A 257 8.16 5.92 -11.62
C ARG A 257 9.28 5.00 -12.11
N PHE A 258 9.85 4.20 -11.22
CA PHE A 258 11.03 3.38 -11.46
C PHE A 258 10.73 1.88 -11.45
N GLY A 259 9.47 1.48 -11.27
CA GLY A 259 9.09 0.08 -11.20
C GLY A 259 7.59 -0.13 -11.27
N SER A 260 7.17 -1.35 -10.98
CA SER A 260 5.76 -1.73 -10.91
C SER A 260 5.04 -0.98 -9.78
N THR A 261 3.78 -0.68 -10.00
CA THR A 261 2.84 -0.23 -8.97
C THR A 261 2.06 -1.42 -8.44
N ASN A 262 1.45 -1.27 -7.27
CA ASN A 262 0.69 -2.32 -6.56
C ASN A 262 1.53 -3.48 -6.01
N GLU A 263 2.86 -3.40 -6.08
CA GLU A 263 3.71 -4.34 -5.34
C GLU A 263 3.54 -4.14 -3.84
N ILE A 264 3.58 -5.26 -3.10
CA ILE A 264 3.50 -5.22 -1.65
C ILE A 264 4.74 -5.83 -0.99
N GLY A 265 5.11 -5.26 0.16
CA GLY A 265 6.04 -5.81 1.13
C GLY A 265 5.30 -6.17 2.41
N VAL A 266 5.59 -7.33 2.97
CA VAL A 266 4.93 -7.80 4.20
C VAL A 266 5.93 -7.86 5.34
N PHE A 267 5.57 -7.23 6.44
CA PHE A 267 6.41 -7.12 7.64
C PHE A 267 5.63 -7.55 8.88
N GLU A 268 6.33 -8.13 9.82
CA GLU A 268 5.83 -8.39 11.17
C GLU A 268 6.42 -7.36 12.15
N MET A 269 5.57 -6.75 12.97
CA MET A 269 6.02 -5.84 14.02
C MET A 269 6.43 -6.64 15.25
N ARG A 270 7.72 -6.64 15.57
CA ARG A 270 8.29 -7.26 16.76
C ARG A 270 8.91 -6.24 17.71
N HIS A 271 9.39 -6.70 18.86
CA HIS A 271 10.03 -5.83 19.84
C HIS A 271 11.26 -5.11 19.26
N GLU A 272 12.07 -5.79 18.47
CA GLU A 272 13.27 -5.29 17.80
C GLU A 272 12.98 -4.42 16.56
N GLY A 273 11.73 -4.29 16.14
CA GLY A 273 11.31 -3.53 14.98
C GLY A 273 10.50 -4.34 13.97
N LEU A 274 10.57 -3.95 12.70
CA LEU A 274 9.90 -4.62 11.59
C LEU A 274 10.78 -5.75 11.06
N VAL A 275 10.22 -6.94 10.98
CA VAL A 275 10.86 -8.15 10.42
C VAL A 275 10.16 -8.52 9.13
N GLU A 276 10.90 -8.82 8.08
CA GLU A 276 10.37 -9.23 6.80
C GLU A 276 9.69 -10.59 6.87
N VAL A 277 8.53 -10.73 6.23
CA VAL A 277 7.82 -12.00 6.10
C VAL A 277 8.16 -12.60 4.73
N GLU A 278 9.06 -13.56 4.71
CA GLU A 278 9.52 -14.17 3.45
C GLU A 278 8.40 -14.89 2.70
N ASN A 279 7.50 -15.56 3.42
CA ASN A 279 6.36 -16.26 2.86
C ASN A 279 5.03 -15.79 3.48
N PRO A 280 4.42 -14.72 2.94
CA PRO A 280 3.13 -14.23 3.43
C PRO A 280 2.00 -15.26 3.34
N SER A 281 2.02 -16.11 2.30
CA SER A 281 0.98 -17.14 2.11
C SER A 281 0.98 -18.17 3.24
N GLU A 282 2.14 -18.66 3.63
CA GLU A 282 2.28 -19.60 4.74
C GLU A 282 1.74 -19.00 6.06
N PHE A 283 2.03 -17.74 6.26
CA PHE A 283 1.53 -17.01 7.41
C PHE A 283 0.00 -16.83 7.38
N MET A 284 -0.57 -16.37 6.24
CA MET A 284 -2.01 -16.15 6.07
C MET A 284 -2.83 -17.43 6.25
N LEU A 285 -2.21 -18.58 6.05
CA LEU A 285 -2.83 -19.89 6.21
C LEU A 285 -2.61 -20.49 7.62
N SER A 286 -1.82 -19.83 8.47
CA SER A 286 -1.56 -20.31 9.83
C SER A 286 -2.85 -20.27 10.67
N GLY A 287 -3.17 -21.40 11.32
CA GLY A 287 -4.37 -21.51 12.14
C GLY A 287 -5.65 -21.82 11.36
N LYS A 288 -5.59 -22.13 10.06
CA LYS A 288 -6.76 -22.62 9.31
C LYS A 288 -7.37 -23.83 10.01
N PRO A 289 -8.70 -23.82 10.30
CA PRO A 289 -9.37 -24.96 10.91
C PRO A 289 -9.40 -26.15 9.95
N LYS A 290 -9.27 -27.34 10.48
CA LYS A 290 -9.43 -28.60 9.73
C LYS A 290 -10.88 -29.00 9.66
N ASP A 291 -11.30 -29.58 8.54
CA ASP A 291 -12.65 -30.12 8.31
C ASP A 291 -13.79 -29.15 8.63
N ALA A 292 -13.56 -27.83 8.51
CA ALA A 292 -14.57 -26.82 8.75
C ALA A 292 -15.31 -26.43 7.47
N SER A 293 -16.65 -26.44 7.52
CA SER A 293 -17.46 -25.87 6.44
C SER A 293 -17.29 -24.34 6.37
N GLY A 294 -17.40 -23.79 5.18
CA GLY A 294 -17.29 -22.35 4.95
C GLY A 294 -15.87 -21.81 4.84
N SER A 295 -14.84 -22.64 4.76
CA SER A 295 -13.46 -22.23 4.59
C SER A 295 -12.85 -22.79 3.31
N ILE A 296 -12.18 -21.95 2.53
CA ILE A 296 -11.39 -22.35 1.35
C ILE A 296 -10.18 -21.42 1.19
N VAL A 297 -9.13 -21.95 0.58
CA VAL A 297 -7.96 -21.15 0.21
C VAL A 297 -8.13 -20.58 -1.19
N ALA A 298 -7.95 -19.27 -1.30
CA ALA A 298 -7.89 -18.54 -2.56
C ALA A 298 -6.46 -18.15 -2.89
N CYS A 299 -6.18 -17.94 -4.18
CA CYS A 299 -4.94 -17.29 -4.61
C CYS A 299 -5.26 -15.95 -5.26
N SER A 300 -4.85 -14.87 -4.62
CA SER A 300 -4.89 -13.50 -5.13
C SER A 300 -3.53 -13.06 -5.66
N MET A 301 -3.51 -12.08 -6.58
CA MET A 301 -2.29 -11.41 -7.02
C MET A 301 -2.22 -10.00 -6.47
N GLU A 302 -1.11 -9.69 -5.83
CA GLU A 302 -0.76 -8.34 -5.43
C GLU A 302 0.49 -7.89 -6.22
N GLY A 303 0.27 -7.03 -7.21
CA GLY A 303 1.30 -6.74 -8.21
C GLY A 303 1.68 -7.99 -8.99
N THR A 304 2.92 -8.42 -8.84
CA THR A 304 3.45 -9.65 -9.44
C THR A 304 3.49 -10.84 -8.47
N ARG A 305 3.07 -10.65 -7.22
CA ARG A 305 3.18 -11.65 -6.15
C ARG A 305 1.88 -12.42 -5.96
N PRO A 306 1.87 -13.74 -6.15
CA PRO A 306 0.75 -14.57 -5.72
C PRO A 306 0.74 -14.67 -4.20
N ILE A 307 -0.44 -14.52 -3.60
CA ILE A 307 -0.68 -14.66 -2.16
C ILE A 307 -1.83 -15.62 -1.95
N LEU A 308 -1.57 -16.68 -1.21
CA LEU A 308 -2.63 -17.57 -0.75
C LEU A 308 -3.22 -17.03 0.54
N LEU A 309 -4.54 -17.02 0.60
CA LEU A 309 -5.29 -16.52 1.75
C LEU A 309 -6.53 -17.38 1.99
N GLU A 310 -6.96 -17.43 3.23
CA GLU A 310 -8.18 -18.13 3.60
C GLU A 310 -9.39 -17.20 3.43
N VAL A 311 -10.40 -17.67 2.68
CA VAL A 311 -11.72 -17.05 2.59
C VAL A 311 -12.67 -17.85 3.45
N GLN A 312 -13.30 -17.19 4.42
CA GLN A 312 -14.26 -17.77 5.34
C GLN A 312 -15.65 -17.21 5.07
N ALA A 313 -16.67 -18.06 5.11
CA ALA A 313 -18.06 -17.66 5.05
C ALA A 313 -18.86 -18.39 6.13
N LEU A 314 -19.74 -17.66 6.78
CA LEU A 314 -20.76 -18.23 7.69
C LEU A 314 -22.13 -17.82 7.18
N VAL A 315 -22.95 -18.82 6.84
CA VAL A 315 -24.31 -18.64 6.37
C VAL A 315 -25.26 -19.36 7.33
N CYS A 316 -26.20 -18.63 7.91
CA CYS A 316 -27.18 -19.19 8.82
C CYS A 316 -28.57 -18.58 8.56
N ARG A 317 -29.65 -19.31 8.87
CA ARG A 317 -31.00 -18.75 8.75
C ARG A 317 -31.16 -17.56 9.68
N THR A 318 -31.73 -16.47 9.13
CA THR A 318 -31.99 -15.28 9.95
C THR A 318 -33.11 -15.57 10.97
N SER A 319 -32.90 -15.11 12.20
CA SER A 319 -33.93 -15.12 13.24
C SER A 319 -34.77 -13.84 13.25
N PHE A 320 -34.39 -12.84 12.45
CA PHE A 320 -35.03 -11.54 12.38
C PHE A 320 -35.48 -11.28 10.94
N GLY A 321 -36.56 -10.55 10.71
CA GLY A 321 -37.18 -10.36 9.40
C GLY A 321 -36.28 -9.78 8.30
N ASN A 322 -35.11 -9.17 8.63
CA ASN A 322 -34.16 -8.64 7.67
C ASN A 322 -32.80 -9.36 7.79
N PRO A 323 -32.36 -10.08 6.74
CA PRO A 323 -31.07 -10.74 6.72
C PRO A 323 -29.90 -9.77 6.88
N ARG A 324 -28.95 -10.14 7.71
CA ARG A 324 -27.70 -9.38 7.92
C ARG A 324 -26.62 -9.91 6.98
N ARG A 325 -25.90 -8.99 6.37
CA ARG A 325 -24.75 -9.33 5.52
C ARG A 325 -23.58 -8.49 5.95
N THR A 326 -22.43 -9.13 6.10
CA THR A 326 -21.18 -8.48 6.50
C THR A 326 -20.03 -9.01 5.66
N ALA A 327 -19.16 -8.11 5.22
CA ALA A 327 -17.93 -8.46 4.51
C ALA A 327 -16.75 -7.79 5.22
N THR A 328 -15.74 -8.57 5.57
CA THR A 328 -14.47 -8.09 6.14
C THR A 328 -13.34 -8.51 5.21
N GLY A 329 -12.44 -7.59 4.91
CA GLY A 329 -11.31 -7.86 4.01
C GLY A 329 -11.65 -7.87 2.51
N THR A 330 -12.93 -7.73 2.12
CA THR A 330 -13.37 -7.63 0.72
C THR A 330 -14.52 -6.64 0.56
N ASP A 331 -14.91 -6.35 -0.69
CA ASP A 331 -15.99 -5.39 -0.98
C ASP A 331 -17.38 -5.97 -0.66
N TYR A 332 -18.12 -5.26 0.17
CA TYR A 332 -19.48 -5.64 0.60
C TYR A 332 -20.45 -5.80 -0.58
N ASN A 333 -20.39 -4.89 -1.56
CA ASN A 333 -21.30 -4.94 -2.70
C ASN A 333 -20.99 -6.14 -3.60
N ARG A 334 -19.69 -6.51 -3.70
CA ARG A 334 -19.27 -7.70 -4.45
C ARG A 334 -19.82 -8.98 -3.82
N VAL A 335 -19.76 -9.12 -2.51
CA VAL A 335 -20.35 -10.26 -1.79
C VAL A 335 -21.85 -10.35 -2.03
N ASN A 336 -22.59 -9.24 -1.93
CA ASN A 336 -24.03 -9.21 -2.21
C ASN A 336 -24.37 -9.64 -3.63
N LEU A 337 -23.58 -9.19 -4.60
CA LEU A 337 -23.73 -9.55 -5.98
C LEU A 337 -23.52 -11.05 -6.21
N LEU A 338 -22.47 -11.64 -5.62
CA LEU A 338 -22.21 -13.09 -5.71
C LEU A 338 -23.31 -13.90 -5.05
N MET A 339 -23.85 -13.47 -3.91
CA MET A 339 -25.01 -14.10 -3.29
C MET A 339 -26.24 -14.09 -4.19
N ALA A 340 -26.54 -12.98 -4.85
CA ALA A 340 -27.65 -12.88 -5.80
C ALA A 340 -27.46 -13.82 -7.01
N VAL A 341 -26.21 -14.01 -7.47
CA VAL A 341 -25.89 -15.00 -8.51
C VAL A 341 -26.19 -16.41 -8.03
N LEU A 342 -25.74 -16.78 -6.83
CA LEU A 342 -26.01 -18.11 -6.25
C LEU A 342 -27.51 -18.38 -6.09
N GLU A 343 -28.25 -17.40 -5.58
CA GLU A 343 -29.70 -17.49 -5.44
C GLU A 343 -30.37 -17.70 -6.79
N LYS A 344 -30.04 -16.89 -7.78
CA LYS A 344 -30.70 -16.95 -9.10
C LYS A 344 -30.28 -18.16 -9.94
N ARG A 345 -28.99 -18.59 -9.87
CA ARG A 345 -28.45 -19.64 -10.76
C ARG A 345 -28.49 -21.05 -10.16
N LEU A 346 -28.38 -21.14 -8.84
CA LEU A 346 -28.39 -22.43 -8.14
C LEU A 346 -29.69 -22.68 -7.35
N GLY A 347 -30.57 -21.68 -7.21
CA GLY A 347 -31.81 -21.79 -6.45
C GLY A 347 -31.59 -21.85 -4.93
N MET A 348 -30.47 -21.33 -4.43
CA MET A 348 -30.19 -21.28 -3.01
C MET A 348 -31.08 -20.22 -2.33
N ASP A 349 -31.71 -20.55 -1.18
CA ASP A 349 -32.55 -19.61 -0.44
C ASP A 349 -31.69 -18.70 0.47
N LEU A 350 -30.86 -17.84 -0.16
CA LEU A 350 -29.98 -16.93 0.57
C LEU A 350 -30.70 -15.64 0.98
N GLY A 351 -31.85 -15.36 0.41
CA GLY A 351 -32.70 -14.22 0.79
C GLY A 351 -33.24 -14.31 2.22
N SER A 352 -33.29 -15.51 2.81
CA SER A 352 -33.69 -15.76 4.19
C SER A 352 -32.52 -16.03 5.15
N CYS A 353 -31.27 -15.84 4.68
CA CYS A 353 -30.07 -16.17 5.47
C CYS A 353 -29.25 -14.93 5.81
N ASP A 354 -28.74 -14.89 7.02
CA ASP A 354 -27.61 -14.05 7.40
C ASP A 354 -26.34 -14.63 6.77
N ALA A 355 -25.45 -13.74 6.29
CA ALA A 355 -24.19 -14.13 5.67
C ALA A 355 -23.04 -13.22 6.12
N TYR A 356 -21.98 -13.85 6.54
CA TYR A 356 -20.75 -13.21 6.99
C TYR A 356 -19.59 -13.75 6.17
N VAL A 357 -18.87 -12.89 5.48
CA VAL A 357 -17.68 -13.25 4.69
C VAL A 357 -16.48 -12.54 5.27
N ASN A 358 -15.41 -13.28 5.50
CA ASN A 358 -14.17 -12.77 6.05
C ASN A 358 -12.97 -13.29 5.28
N ILE A 359 -12.04 -12.40 4.96
CA ILE A 359 -10.70 -12.78 4.51
C ILE A 359 -9.80 -12.81 5.74
N ALA A 360 -9.27 -13.99 6.06
CA ALA A 360 -8.40 -14.18 7.23
C ALA A 360 -7.07 -13.41 7.06
N GLY A 361 -6.47 -13.00 8.18
CA GLY A 361 -5.18 -12.33 8.20
C GLY A 361 -5.23 -10.80 8.10
N GLY A 362 -6.43 -10.16 8.18
CA GLY A 362 -6.56 -8.70 8.27
C GLY A 362 -6.21 -7.94 6.99
N ILE A 363 -6.04 -8.63 5.87
CA ILE A 363 -5.70 -8.03 4.57
C ILE A 363 -6.97 -7.67 3.81
N ARG A 364 -6.93 -6.52 3.13
CA ARG A 364 -8.00 -6.12 2.23
C ARG A 364 -7.67 -6.56 0.80
N MET A 365 -8.50 -7.44 0.24
CA MET A 365 -8.36 -7.97 -1.11
C MET A 365 -9.58 -7.60 -1.96
N ASN A 366 -9.34 -6.93 -3.09
CA ASN A 366 -10.40 -6.49 -4.00
C ASN A 366 -10.21 -7.09 -5.42
N GLU A 367 -9.32 -8.07 -5.56
CA GLU A 367 -9.08 -8.73 -6.85
C GLU A 367 -10.26 -9.65 -7.20
N PRO A 368 -10.86 -9.53 -8.41
CA PRO A 368 -11.99 -10.39 -8.82
C PRO A 368 -11.66 -11.89 -8.83
N ALA A 369 -10.39 -12.27 -8.89
CA ALA A 369 -9.98 -13.67 -8.86
C ALA A 369 -10.39 -14.43 -7.58
N ILE A 370 -10.71 -13.72 -6.48
CA ILE A 370 -11.19 -14.34 -5.24
C ILE A 370 -12.69 -14.65 -5.25
N ASP A 371 -13.45 -14.23 -6.27
CA ASP A 371 -14.91 -14.46 -6.34
C ASP A 371 -15.29 -15.92 -6.24
N LEU A 372 -14.56 -16.79 -6.97
CA LEU A 372 -14.83 -18.22 -6.95
C LEU A 372 -14.64 -18.80 -5.53
N ALA A 373 -13.68 -18.29 -4.78
CA ALA A 373 -13.47 -18.68 -3.39
C ALA A 373 -14.61 -18.22 -2.49
N ILE A 374 -15.06 -16.97 -2.64
CA ILE A 374 -16.21 -16.44 -1.90
C ILE A 374 -17.45 -17.29 -2.18
N VAL A 375 -17.71 -17.62 -3.44
CA VAL A 375 -18.82 -18.47 -3.89
C VAL A 375 -18.73 -19.87 -3.25
N LEU A 376 -17.55 -20.52 -3.34
CA LEU A 376 -17.33 -21.84 -2.77
C LEU A 376 -17.43 -21.85 -1.24
N ALA A 377 -16.92 -20.82 -0.54
CA ALA A 377 -17.06 -20.70 0.90
C ALA A 377 -18.53 -20.53 1.33
N ILE A 378 -19.31 -19.68 0.62
CA ILE A 378 -20.74 -19.51 0.87
C ILE A 378 -21.49 -20.82 0.64
N MET A 379 -21.24 -21.53 -0.46
CA MET A 379 -21.87 -22.82 -0.75
C MET A 379 -21.50 -23.88 0.30
N SER A 380 -20.22 -23.96 0.67
CA SER A 380 -19.72 -24.86 1.70
C SER A 380 -20.42 -24.63 3.05
N SER A 381 -20.55 -23.38 3.49
CA SER A 381 -21.26 -23.04 4.71
C SER A 381 -22.78 -23.29 4.63
N TYR A 382 -23.41 -22.97 3.48
CA TYR A 382 -24.84 -23.14 3.32
C TYR A 382 -25.27 -24.62 3.34
N PHE A 383 -24.46 -25.52 2.74
CA PHE A 383 -24.72 -26.96 2.72
C PHE A 383 -24.08 -27.69 3.90
N ASP A 384 -23.35 -26.98 4.77
CA ASP A 384 -22.56 -27.54 5.89
C ASP A 384 -21.63 -28.67 5.41
N ARG A 385 -20.87 -28.39 4.35
CA ARG A 385 -19.94 -29.35 3.71
C ARG A 385 -18.55 -28.77 3.61
N PRO A 386 -17.56 -29.34 4.33
CA PRO A 386 -16.18 -28.88 4.22
C PRO A 386 -15.62 -29.13 2.82
N LEU A 387 -14.70 -28.27 2.40
CA LEU A 387 -13.89 -28.41 1.20
C LEU A 387 -12.56 -29.08 1.57
N ASP A 388 -11.99 -29.81 0.63
CA ASP A 388 -10.68 -30.45 0.83
C ASP A 388 -9.62 -29.43 1.20
N GLU A 389 -8.87 -29.68 2.28
CA GLU A 389 -7.88 -28.77 2.85
C GLU A 389 -6.71 -28.47 1.91
N LYS A 390 -6.40 -29.40 1.00
CA LYS A 390 -5.32 -29.31 0.02
C LYS A 390 -5.78 -28.74 -1.32
N THR A 391 -6.98 -28.20 -1.36
CA THR A 391 -7.54 -27.56 -2.54
C THR A 391 -7.52 -26.05 -2.41
N ILE A 392 -7.02 -25.38 -3.44
CA ILE A 392 -7.17 -23.93 -3.63
C ILE A 392 -8.14 -23.63 -4.77
N CYS A 393 -8.59 -22.39 -4.85
CA CYS A 393 -9.33 -21.92 -5.99
C CYS A 393 -9.05 -20.48 -6.35
N PHE A 394 -9.30 -20.11 -7.60
CA PHE A 394 -9.36 -18.73 -8.07
C PHE A 394 -10.19 -18.64 -9.36
N GLY A 395 -10.81 -17.48 -9.58
CA GLY A 395 -11.60 -17.19 -10.77
C GLY A 395 -12.55 -16.03 -10.53
N GLU A 396 -12.81 -15.21 -11.54
CA GLU A 396 -13.83 -14.18 -11.52
C GLU A 396 -15.20 -14.79 -11.79
N VAL A 397 -16.24 -14.37 -11.08
CA VAL A 397 -17.61 -14.84 -11.30
C VAL A 397 -18.47 -13.72 -11.87
N GLY A 398 -19.01 -13.93 -13.06
CA GLY A 398 -19.91 -12.99 -13.71
C GLY A 398 -21.38 -13.14 -13.27
N LEU A 399 -22.22 -12.18 -13.67
CA LEU A 399 -23.66 -12.12 -13.30
C LEU A 399 -24.50 -13.26 -13.86
N SER A 400 -24.04 -13.91 -14.95
CA SER A 400 -24.70 -15.11 -15.49
C SER A 400 -24.30 -16.38 -14.75
N GLY A 401 -23.40 -16.29 -13.77
CA GLY A 401 -22.84 -17.44 -13.06
C GLY A 401 -21.68 -18.10 -13.79
N GLU A 402 -21.17 -17.48 -14.87
CA GLU A 402 -19.98 -17.91 -15.57
C GLU A 402 -18.72 -17.67 -14.76
N VAL A 403 -17.73 -18.55 -14.88
CA VAL A 403 -16.39 -18.41 -14.29
C VAL A 403 -15.42 -17.96 -15.38
N ARG A 404 -14.90 -16.75 -15.22
CA ARG A 404 -14.05 -16.08 -16.19
C ARG A 404 -12.58 -16.27 -15.88
N GLY A 405 -11.75 -16.24 -16.94
CA GLY A 405 -10.31 -16.28 -16.85
C GLY A 405 -9.72 -15.11 -16.07
N VAL A 406 -8.61 -15.37 -15.40
CA VAL A 406 -7.85 -14.36 -14.64
C VAL A 406 -6.40 -14.34 -15.10
N SER A 407 -5.73 -13.23 -14.88
CA SER A 407 -4.31 -13.06 -15.22
C SER A 407 -3.41 -13.94 -14.36
N MET A 408 -2.23 -14.26 -14.89
CA MET A 408 -1.14 -14.95 -14.16
C MET A 408 -1.57 -16.29 -13.53
N ALA A 409 -2.47 -17.04 -14.16
CA ALA A 409 -3.00 -18.29 -13.64
C ALA A 409 -1.91 -19.32 -13.33
N GLU A 410 -0.90 -19.43 -14.18
CA GLU A 410 0.23 -20.34 -13.98
C GLU A 410 1.03 -20.01 -12.70
N GLN A 411 1.30 -18.72 -12.45
CA GLN A 411 2.03 -18.30 -11.24
C GLN A 411 1.24 -18.59 -9.96
N ARG A 412 -0.09 -18.45 -9.98
CA ARG A 412 -0.98 -18.81 -8.87
C ARG A 412 -0.90 -20.30 -8.54
N VAL A 413 -0.93 -21.14 -9.57
CA VAL A 413 -0.82 -22.60 -9.41
C VAL A 413 0.57 -23.00 -8.93
N GLN A 414 1.64 -22.36 -9.43
CA GLN A 414 2.99 -22.62 -8.99
C GLN A 414 3.19 -22.30 -7.50
N GLU A 415 2.62 -21.18 -7.02
CA GLU A 415 2.68 -20.83 -5.60
C GLU A 415 1.92 -21.83 -4.73
N ALA A 416 0.73 -22.25 -5.17
CA ALA A 416 -0.04 -23.29 -4.49
C ALA A 416 0.75 -24.62 -4.37
N LYS A 417 1.37 -25.03 -5.46
CA LYS A 417 2.21 -26.25 -5.48
C LYS A 417 3.39 -26.14 -4.50
N LYS A 418 4.09 -25.00 -4.45
CA LYS A 418 5.19 -24.78 -3.48
C LYS A 418 4.74 -24.97 -2.04
N LEU A 419 3.51 -24.60 -1.73
CA LEU A 419 2.92 -24.71 -0.38
C LEU A 419 2.24 -26.04 -0.11
N GLY A 420 2.38 -27.02 -1.04
CA GLY A 420 1.92 -28.38 -0.84
C GLY A 420 0.44 -28.63 -1.12
N PHE A 421 -0.24 -27.72 -1.84
CA PHE A 421 -1.59 -27.96 -2.33
C PHE A 421 -1.59 -29.00 -3.46
N GLU A 422 -2.60 -29.86 -3.47
CA GLU A 422 -2.71 -31.02 -4.39
C GLU A 422 -3.74 -30.78 -5.50
N ALA A 423 -4.69 -29.85 -5.30
CA ALA A 423 -5.72 -29.51 -6.29
C ALA A 423 -5.94 -28.01 -6.40
N CYS A 424 -6.32 -27.58 -7.60
CA CYS A 424 -6.68 -26.19 -7.88
C CYS A 424 -7.96 -26.14 -8.73
N ILE A 425 -9.02 -25.51 -8.21
CA ILE A 425 -10.23 -25.19 -8.95
C ILE A 425 -10.06 -23.84 -9.61
N LEU A 426 -10.14 -23.80 -10.95
CA LEU A 426 -9.82 -22.60 -11.73
C LEU A 426 -10.71 -22.50 -12.97
N PRO A 427 -10.77 -21.31 -13.63
CA PRO A 427 -11.52 -21.16 -14.86
C PRO A 427 -11.07 -22.15 -15.95
N GLN A 428 -12.00 -22.77 -16.64
CA GLN A 428 -11.71 -23.72 -17.73
C GLN A 428 -10.78 -23.12 -18.79
N VAL A 429 -10.97 -21.85 -19.14
CA VAL A 429 -10.11 -21.12 -20.09
C VAL A 429 -8.66 -21.04 -19.60
N CYS A 430 -8.44 -20.84 -18.31
CA CYS A 430 -7.09 -20.83 -17.73
C CYS A 430 -6.47 -22.23 -17.77
N ARG A 431 -7.26 -23.28 -17.47
CA ARG A 431 -6.79 -24.67 -17.55
C ARG A 431 -6.35 -25.04 -18.98
N GLU A 432 -7.13 -24.65 -19.98
CA GLU A 432 -6.83 -24.94 -21.39
C GLU A 432 -5.59 -24.21 -21.90
N SER A 433 -5.29 -23.03 -21.35
CA SER A 433 -4.11 -22.22 -21.71
C SER A 433 -2.81 -22.66 -21.04
N MET A 434 -2.88 -23.50 -20.00
CA MET A 434 -1.71 -23.97 -19.25
C MET A 434 -1.24 -25.35 -19.74
N ALA A 435 0.09 -25.50 -19.82
CA ALA A 435 0.69 -26.81 -20.01
C ALA A 435 0.37 -27.73 -18.82
N HIS A 436 0.50 -29.04 -19.02
CA HIS A 436 0.37 -29.99 -17.91
C HIS A 436 1.36 -29.66 -16.79
N MET A 437 0.85 -29.52 -15.58
CA MET A 437 1.66 -29.25 -14.40
C MET A 437 1.70 -30.50 -13.51
N ASP A 438 2.88 -31.11 -13.39
CA ASP A 438 3.06 -32.25 -12.51
C ASP A 438 2.86 -31.87 -11.04
N GLY A 439 2.27 -32.78 -10.27
CA GLY A 439 2.17 -32.65 -8.80
C GLY A 439 1.04 -31.74 -8.27
N ILE A 440 0.15 -31.25 -9.13
CA ILE A 440 -1.11 -30.59 -8.75
C ILE A 440 -2.21 -30.88 -9.76
N THR A 441 -3.39 -31.24 -9.29
CA THR A 441 -4.56 -31.55 -10.14
C THR A 441 -5.29 -30.26 -10.49
N LEU A 442 -5.42 -29.94 -11.78
CA LEU A 442 -6.15 -28.76 -12.27
C LEU A 442 -7.59 -29.13 -12.62
N ILE A 443 -8.54 -28.54 -11.90
CA ILE A 443 -9.98 -28.75 -12.06
C ILE A 443 -10.59 -27.52 -12.70
N GLY A 444 -10.80 -27.54 -14.03
CA GLY A 444 -11.42 -26.45 -14.77
C GLY A 444 -12.92 -26.40 -14.56
N VAL A 445 -13.46 -25.21 -14.32
CA VAL A 445 -14.91 -24.95 -14.21
C VAL A 445 -15.31 -23.78 -15.10
N GLN A 446 -16.50 -23.89 -15.74
CA GLN A 446 -17.04 -22.86 -16.64
C GLN A 446 -18.06 -21.97 -15.94
N ASN A 447 -18.71 -22.49 -14.89
CA ASN A 447 -19.78 -21.80 -14.18
C ASN A 447 -19.90 -22.28 -12.72
N VAL A 448 -20.67 -21.55 -11.91
CA VAL A 448 -20.86 -21.83 -10.48
C VAL A 448 -21.54 -23.18 -10.21
N ARG A 449 -22.30 -23.75 -11.16
CA ARG A 449 -22.91 -25.07 -11.03
C ARG A 449 -21.86 -26.17 -11.09
N GLU A 450 -20.94 -26.07 -12.06
CA GLU A 450 -19.81 -27.01 -12.15
C GLU A 450 -18.92 -26.93 -10.89
N ALA A 451 -18.71 -25.71 -10.33
CA ALA A 451 -18.00 -25.54 -9.08
C ALA A 451 -18.70 -26.25 -7.90
N LEU A 452 -20.04 -26.20 -7.82
CA LEU A 452 -20.83 -26.95 -6.86
C LEU A 452 -20.69 -28.47 -7.06
N ASP A 453 -20.69 -28.95 -8.31
CA ASP A 453 -20.50 -30.37 -8.63
C ASP A 453 -19.12 -30.87 -8.19
N VAL A 454 -18.08 -30.08 -8.36
CA VAL A 454 -16.72 -30.40 -7.86
C VAL A 454 -16.72 -30.55 -6.34
N MET A 455 -17.34 -29.61 -5.62
CA MET A 455 -17.49 -29.68 -4.18
C MET A 455 -18.21 -30.97 -3.72
N ASN A 456 -19.21 -31.42 -4.47
CA ASN A 456 -19.97 -32.62 -4.15
C ASN A 456 -19.22 -33.92 -4.45
N ARG A 457 -18.25 -33.92 -5.38
CA ARG A 457 -17.46 -35.13 -5.77
C ARG A 457 -16.32 -35.42 -4.80
N GLY A 458 -15.78 -34.44 -4.13
CA GLY A 458 -14.68 -34.60 -3.17
C GLY A 458 -15.04 -35.42 -1.91
N GLN A 459 -16.29 -35.85 -1.78
CA GLN A 459 -16.80 -36.65 -0.66
C GLN A 459 -17.10 -38.14 -1.02
N ARG A 460 -16.73 -38.58 -2.21
CA ARG A 460 -16.77 -40.01 -2.59
C ARG A 460 -15.35 -40.56 -2.68
#